data_7c421c7993fc9cf55cbfacebe1ce9b4b
#
_entry.id   7c421c7993fc9cf55cbfacebe1ce9b4b
#
_cell.length_a   1.000
_cell.length_b   1.000
_cell.length_c   1.000
_cell.angle_alpha   90.00
_cell.angle_beta   90.00
_cell.angle_gamma   90.00
#
_symmetry.space_group_name_H-M   'P 1'
#
loop_
_entity.id
_entity.type
_entity.pdbx_description
1 polymer ?
#
loop_
_entity_poly.entity_id
_entity_poly.type
_entity_poly.pdbx_seq_one_letter_code
_entity_poly.pdbx_strand_id
1 'polypeptide(L)'
;MINAITGGTDNVIDINRKLAQTAKSVGAAIAVGSQYGAVKSKSSYQSFKVVREVYPNGVVFANVSALATPDEAAEAVKMLDADALQVHLNPAQELVMPEGDRNFKGLLDNMRRILEHSEVPVIVKETGCGMAAEQIKQMLVFGFTWFDIGGAGGTNFPAIEAKRFTSQKSVLAEWGINTAKTLTEAFSVCGLSLIHISEPTRLALIS
;
A
#
# COMPACT_ATOMS: atom_id res chain seq x y z
N MET A 1 10.25 1.44 8.74
CA MET A 1 9.12 0.53 8.52
C MET A 1 9.46 -0.45 7.41
N ILE A 2 8.99 -1.70 7.49
CA ILE A 2 8.94 -2.63 6.35
C ILE A 2 7.60 -2.42 5.68
N ASN A 3 7.61 -1.92 4.42
CA ASN A 3 6.38 -1.57 3.73
C ASN A 3 5.72 -2.77 3.04
N ALA A 4 4.49 -2.59 2.57
CA ALA A 4 3.64 -3.59 1.98
C ALA A 4 4.25 -4.22 0.71
N ILE A 5 4.56 -5.52 0.74
CA ILE A 5 5.19 -6.23 -0.39
C ILE A 5 4.42 -7.50 -0.73
N THR A 6 4.24 -8.41 0.22
CA THR A 6 3.76 -9.77 -0.05
C THR A 6 2.55 -10.16 0.78
N GLY A 7 1.71 -11.02 0.20
CA GLY A 7 0.54 -11.62 0.85
C GLY A 7 -0.35 -12.33 -0.17
N GLY A 8 -1.39 -13.00 0.32
CA GLY A 8 -2.45 -13.56 -0.49
C GLY A 8 -2.19 -14.96 -1.08
N THR A 9 -1.05 -15.58 -0.79
CA THR A 9 -0.76 -16.97 -1.16
C THR A 9 0.01 -17.69 -0.07
N ASP A 10 -0.12 -19.01 0.02
CA ASP A 10 0.56 -19.79 1.05
C ASP A 10 2.09 -19.81 0.84
N ASN A 11 2.54 -19.64 -0.40
CA ASN A 11 3.96 -19.62 -0.74
C ASN A 11 4.75 -18.46 -0.10
N VAL A 12 4.07 -17.40 0.35
CA VAL A 12 4.72 -16.24 0.98
C VAL A 12 4.66 -16.24 2.51
N ILE A 13 4.10 -17.27 3.14
CA ILE A 13 4.02 -17.39 4.60
C ILE A 13 5.41 -17.25 5.23
N ASP A 14 6.39 -17.97 4.72
CA ASP A 14 7.76 -17.94 5.25
C ASP A 14 8.45 -16.58 5.00
N ILE A 15 8.13 -15.94 3.90
CA ILE A 15 8.65 -14.59 3.59
C ILE A 15 8.09 -13.60 4.62
N ASN A 16 6.77 -13.59 4.82
CA ASN A 16 6.11 -12.70 5.78
C ASN A 16 6.56 -12.99 7.22
N ARG A 17 6.78 -14.26 7.57
CA ARG A 17 7.37 -14.65 8.86
C ARG A 17 8.75 -14.02 9.07
N LYS A 18 9.65 -14.12 8.08
CA LYS A 18 10.99 -13.54 8.15
C LYS A 18 10.98 -12.02 8.22
N LEU A 19 10.11 -11.38 7.43
CA LEU A 19 9.92 -9.92 7.48
C LEU A 19 9.42 -9.47 8.87
N ALA A 20 8.47 -10.19 9.46
CA ALA A 20 7.98 -9.91 10.80
C ALA A 20 9.05 -10.12 11.88
N GLN A 21 9.88 -11.16 11.76
CA GLN A 21 11.03 -11.39 12.64
C GLN A 21 12.04 -10.24 12.55
N THR A 22 12.33 -9.77 11.32
CA THR A 22 13.21 -8.64 11.08
C THR A 22 12.63 -7.36 11.69
N ALA A 23 11.34 -7.06 11.43
CA ALA A 23 10.68 -5.90 12.02
C ALA A 23 10.76 -5.93 13.56
N LYS A 24 10.45 -7.09 14.16
CA LYS A 24 10.53 -7.31 15.60
C LYS A 24 11.94 -7.09 16.15
N SER A 25 12.98 -7.58 15.47
CA SER A 25 14.36 -7.48 15.94
C SER A 25 14.90 -6.06 16.02
N VAL A 26 14.36 -5.16 15.19
CA VAL A 26 14.77 -3.74 15.12
C VAL A 26 13.70 -2.77 15.64
N GLY A 27 12.58 -3.27 16.16
CA GLY A 27 11.47 -2.44 16.65
C GLY A 27 10.78 -1.62 15.56
N ALA A 28 10.78 -2.09 14.32
CA ALA A 28 10.19 -1.37 13.19
C ALA A 28 8.73 -1.76 12.97
N ALA A 29 7.91 -0.82 12.49
CA ALA A 29 6.59 -1.14 11.99
C ALA A 29 6.67 -2.02 10.72
N ILE A 30 5.63 -2.80 10.46
CA ILE A 30 5.50 -3.65 9.26
C ILE A 30 4.10 -3.54 8.67
N ALA A 31 4.01 -3.37 7.36
CA ALA A 31 2.78 -3.48 6.59
C ALA A 31 2.77 -4.78 5.79
N VAL A 32 1.61 -5.42 5.69
CA VAL A 32 1.42 -6.57 4.80
C VAL A 32 1.06 -6.13 3.39
N GLY A 33 1.25 -7.00 2.40
CA GLY A 33 0.73 -6.79 1.05
C GLY A 33 -0.80 -6.77 1.02
N SER A 34 -1.39 -6.45 -0.13
CA SER A 34 -2.83 -6.31 -0.24
C SER A 34 -3.60 -7.55 0.24
N GLN A 35 -4.49 -7.34 1.21
CA GLN A 35 -5.40 -8.37 1.74
C GLN A 35 -6.70 -8.47 0.92
N TYR A 36 -6.91 -7.57 -0.05
CA TYR A 36 -8.17 -7.45 -0.80
C TYR A 36 -8.62 -8.76 -1.44
N GLY A 37 -7.72 -9.45 -2.15
CA GLY A 37 -8.02 -10.75 -2.75
C GLY A 37 -8.35 -11.83 -1.71
N ALA A 38 -7.63 -11.87 -0.60
CA ALA A 38 -7.85 -12.83 0.46
C ALA A 38 -9.20 -12.60 1.18
N VAL A 39 -9.54 -11.36 1.48
CA VAL A 39 -10.84 -11.00 2.08
C VAL A 39 -11.99 -11.40 1.17
N LYS A 40 -11.89 -11.13 -0.13
CA LYS A 40 -12.92 -11.52 -1.11
C LYS A 40 -13.10 -13.03 -1.25
N SER A 41 -12.00 -13.76 -1.37
CA SER A 41 -12.01 -15.22 -1.58
C SER A 41 -12.13 -16.02 -0.29
N LYS A 42 -12.02 -15.37 0.88
CA LYS A 42 -11.95 -16.01 2.21
C LYS A 42 -10.85 -17.07 2.31
N SER A 43 -9.72 -16.81 1.62
CA SER A 43 -8.60 -17.74 1.52
C SER A 43 -7.27 -17.08 1.88
N SER A 44 -6.25 -17.91 2.10
CA SER A 44 -4.85 -17.49 2.32
C SER A 44 -4.63 -16.52 3.49
N TYR A 45 -5.54 -16.50 4.48
CA TYR A 45 -5.44 -15.62 5.65
C TYR A 45 -4.17 -15.86 6.45
N GLN A 46 -3.67 -17.10 6.47
CA GLN A 46 -2.46 -17.46 7.21
C GLN A 46 -1.23 -16.73 6.70
N SER A 47 -1.17 -16.42 5.40
CA SER A 47 -0.07 -15.65 4.82
C SER A 47 0.06 -14.25 5.42
N PHE A 48 -1.01 -13.71 5.95
CA PHE A 48 -1.05 -12.42 6.64
C PHE A 48 -0.96 -12.57 8.16
N LYS A 49 -1.76 -13.46 8.75
CA LYS A 49 -1.82 -13.68 10.22
C LYS A 49 -0.48 -14.01 10.84
N VAL A 50 0.38 -14.70 10.10
CA VAL A 50 1.74 -15.05 10.55
C VAL A 50 2.54 -13.80 10.99
N VAL A 51 2.25 -12.63 10.46
CA VAL A 51 2.94 -11.38 10.85
C VAL A 51 2.61 -11.01 12.29
N ARG A 52 1.33 -11.01 12.65
CA ARG A 52 0.89 -10.70 14.02
C ARG A 52 1.30 -11.80 15.00
N GLU A 53 1.23 -13.07 14.59
CA GLU A 53 1.69 -14.21 15.41
C GLU A 53 3.18 -14.07 15.79
N VAL A 54 4.03 -13.65 14.87
CA VAL A 54 5.48 -13.47 15.09
C VAL A 54 5.78 -12.19 15.85
N TYR A 55 5.01 -11.12 15.59
CA TYR A 55 5.21 -9.81 16.18
C TYR A 55 3.96 -9.31 16.91
N PRO A 56 3.56 -9.97 18.02
CA PRO A 56 2.27 -9.73 18.70
C PRO A 56 2.13 -8.32 19.26
N ASN A 57 3.22 -7.69 19.71
CA ASN A 57 3.22 -6.35 20.30
C ASN A 57 3.82 -5.29 19.34
N GLY A 58 3.99 -5.62 18.07
CA GLY A 58 4.54 -4.71 17.08
C GLY A 58 3.49 -3.84 16.42
N VAL A 59 3.93 -2.76 15.80
CA VAL A 59 3.08 -1.93 14.96
C VAL A 59 2.91 -2.60 13.61
N VAL A 60 1.71 -3.09 13.33
CA VAL A 60 1.36 -3.85 12.11
C VAL A 60 0.25 -3.14 11.36
N PHE A 61 0.45 -2.92 10.07
CA PHE A 61 -0.54 -2.28 9.21
C PHE A 61 -1.22 -3.28 8.29
N ALA A 62 -2.55 -3.24 8.28
CA ALA A 62 -3.37 -3.87 7.26
C ALA A 62 -3.26 -3.11 5.94
N ASN A 63 -3.61 -3.76 4.83
CA ASN A 63 -3.52 -3.15 3.50
C ASN A 63 -4.64 -3.66 2.59
N VAL A 64 -5.39 -2.74 2.00
CA VAL A 64 -6.42 -3.04 1.01
C VAL A 64 -6.36 -2.08 -0.17
N SER A 65 -6.94 -2.49 -1.30
CA SER A 65 -7.19 -1.59 -2.43
C SER A 65 -8.25 -0.55 -2.07
N ALA A 66 -8.16 0.64 -2.64
CA ALA A 66 -9.22 1.64 -2.59
C ALA A 66 -10.57 1.17 -3.19
N LEU A 67 -10.58 0.02 -3.87
CA LEU A 67 -11.78 -0.65 -4.37
C LEU A 67 -12.49 -1.50 -3.31
N ALA A 68 -11.87 -1.78 -2.16
CA ALA A 68 -12.47 -2.53 -1.08
C ALA A 68 -13.70 -1.80 -0.51
N THR A 69 -14.71 -2.55 -0.10
CA THR A 69 -15.81 -1.97 0.67
C THR A 69 -15.34 -1.63 2.11
N PRO A 70 -16.07 -0.77 2.85
CA PRO A 70 -15.77 -0.52 4.27
C PRO A 70 -15.72 -1.80 5.12
N ASP A 71 -16.63 -2.76 4.88
CA ASP A 71 -16.66 -4.03 5.60
C ASP A 71 -15.43 -4.91 5.28
N GLU A 72 -15.02 -4.96 4.01
CA GLU A 72 -13.79 -5.66 3.60
C GLU A 72 -12.54 -5.02 4.22
N ALA A 73 -12.52 -3.70 4.32
CA ALA A 73 -11.44 -2.97 4.98
C ALA A 73 -11.40 -3.27 6.49
N ALA A 74 -12.54 -3.28 7.17
CA ALA A 74 -12.67 -3.66 8.57
C ALA A 74 -12.24 -5.12 8.81
N GLU A 75 -12.60 -6.04 7.92
CA GLU A 75 -12.16 -7.44 7.99
C GLU A 75 -10.65 -7.58 7.85
N ALA A 76 -10.03 -6.79 6.96
CA ALA A 76 -8.57 -6.79 6.81
C ALA A 76 -7.86 -6.30 8.08
N VAL A 77 -8.37 -5.25 8.73
CA VAL A 77 -7.88 -4.78 10.04
C VAL A 77 -8.02 -5.86 11.09
N LYS A 78 -9.20 -6.45 11.22
CA LYS A 78 -9.48 -7.52 12.20
C LYS A 78 -8.62 -8.77 11.98
N MET A 79 -8.32 -9.12 10.73
CA MET A 79 -7.50 -10.29 10.37
C MET A 79 -6.12 -10.25 11.04
N LEU A 80 -5.57 -9.05 11.24
CA LEU A 80 -4.22 -8.82 11.78
C LEU A 80 -4.23 -8.19 13.17
N ASP A 81 -5.40 -7.84 13.72
CA ASP A 81 -5.45 -6.93 14.86
C ASP A 81 -4.56 -5.71 14.60
N ALA A 82 -4.81 -5.05 13.46
CA ALA A 82 -3.90 -4.07 12.90
C ALA A 82 -3.99 -2.72 13.61
N ASP A 83 -2.84 -2.05 13.75
CA ASP A 83 -2.74 -0.73 14.38
C ASP A 83 -3.09 0.42 13.43
N ALA A 84 -3.04 0.18 12.12
CA ALA A 84 -3.46 1.11 11.09
C ALA A 84 -3.83 0.36 9.79
N LEU A 85 -4.54 1.05 8.90
CA LEU A 85 -4.95 0.54 7.60
C LEU A 85 -4.32 1.36 6.49
N GLN A 86 -3.54 0.73 5.63
CA GLN A 86 -3.13 1.31 4.34
C GLN A 86 -4.22 1.09 3.30
N VAL A 87 -4.67 2.17 2.66
CA VAL A 87 -5.55 2.12 1.49
C VAL A 87 -4.75 2.53 0.27
N HIS A 88 -4.45 1.58 -0.60
CA HIS A 88 -3.60 1.85 -1.75
C HIS A 88 -4.39 2.18 -3.01
N LEU A 89 -3.80 3.11 -3.77
CA LEU A 89 -4.20 3.51 -5.11
C LEU A 89 -3.14 3.01 -6.09
N ASN A 90 -3.53 2.22 -7.09
CA ASN A 90 -2.62 1.65 -8.07
C ASN A 90 -3.13 1.74 -9.51
N PRO A 91 -3.72 2.88 -9.95
CA PRO A 91 -4.38 2.96 -11.25
C PRO A 91 -3.45 2.67 -12.42
N ALA A 92 -2.19 3.08 -12.35
CA ALA A 92 -1.21 2.80 -13.41
C ALA A 92 -0.94 1.30 -13.55
N GLN A 93 -0.86 0.56 -12.44
CA GLN A 93 -0.73 -0.89 -12.45
C GLN A 93 -1.98 -1.56 -13.01
N GLU A 94 -3.16 -1.16 -12.51
CA GLU A 94 -4.46 -1.71 -12.96
C GLU A 94 -4.68 -1.54 -14.47
N LEU A 95 -4.28 -0.40 -15.02
CA LEU A 95 -4.40 -0.13 -16.45
C LEU A 95 -3.48 -1.02 -17.32
N VAL A 96 -2.39 -1.51 -16.77
CA VAL A 96 -1.45 -2.40 -17.48
C VAL A 96 -1.89 -3.87 -17.36
N MET A 97 -2.46 -4.27 -16.23
CA MET A 97 -2.93 -5.64 -16.00
C MET A 97 -4.11 -5.98 -16.92
N PRO A 98 -4.12 -7.10 -17.67
CA PRO A 98 -5.28 -7.53 -18.43
C PRO A 98 -6.54 -7.72 -17.57
N GLU A 99 -6.35 -8.26 -16.36
CA GLU A 99 -7.38 -8.50 -15.35
C GLU A 99 -7.70 -7.27 -14.50
N GLY A 100 -6.96 -6.17 -14.66
CA GLY A 100 -7.07 -4.99 -13.81
C GLY A 100 -8.32 -4.15 -14.08
N ASP A 101 -8.69 -3.37 -13.10
CA ASP A 101 -9.82 -2.46 -13.16
C ASP A 101 -9.59 -1.28 -14.11
N ARG A 102 -10.66 -0.86 -14.79
CA ARG A 102 -10.67 0.30 -15.72
C ARG A 102 -11.65 1.38 -15.28
N ASN A 103 -12.47 1.09 -14.28
CA ASN A 103 -13.47 2.02 -13.78
C ASN A 103 -13.09 2.54 -12.39
N PHE A 104 -12.55 3.73 -12.33
CA PHE A 104 -12.17 4.40 -11.09
C PHE A 104 -13.20 5.43 -10.60
N LYS A 105 -14.40 5.44 -11.21
CA LYS A 105 -15.46 6.36 -10.82
C LYS A 105 -15.93 6.06 -9.39
N GLY A 106 -16.03 7.10 -8.56
CA GLY A 106 -16.48 6.96 -7.18
C GLY A 106 -15.44 6.43 -6.21
N LEU A 107 -14.20 6.24 -6.65
CA LEU A 107 -13.12 5.71 -5.82
C LEU A 107 -12.83 6.57 -4.60
N LEU A 108 -12.80 7.89 -4.76
CA LEU A 108 -12.56 8.83 -3.65
C LEU A 108 -13.68 8.81 -2.63
N ASP A 109 -14.94 8.74 -3.07
CA ASP A 109 -16.10 8.61 -2.16
C ASP A 109 -16.06 7.27 -1.42
N ASN A 110 -15.60 6.22 -2.08
CA ASN A 110 -15.41 4.92 -1.41
C ASN A 110 -14.31 4.98 -0.35
N MET A 111 -13.18 5.59 -0.67
CA MET A 111 -12.09 5.78 0.29
C MET A 111 -12.55 6.60 1.51
N ARG A 112 -13.36 7.65 1.29
CA ARG A 112 -13.96 8.42 2.39
C ARG A 112 -14.85 7.54 3.27
N ARG A 113 -15.68 6.67 2.68
CA ARG A 113 -16.49 5.71 3.45
C ARG A 113 -15.63 4.73 4.26
N ILE A 114 -14.51 4.27 3.70
CA ILE A 114 -13.54 3.44 4.46
C ILE A 114 -12.98 4.22 5.64
N LEU A 115 -12.58 5.49 5.44
CA LEU A 115 -12.07 6.34 6.50
C LEU A 115 -13.10 6.54 7.63
N GLU A 116 -14.36 6.82 7.26
CA GLU A 116 -15.46 7.06 8.21
C GLU A 116 -15.84 5.79 9.02
N HIS A 117 -15.60 4.60 8.47
CA HIS A 117 -15.89 3.31 9.13
C HIS A 117 -14.70 2.71 9.87
N SER A 118 -13.50 3.21 9.65
CA SER A 118 -12.30 2.63 10.24
C SER A 118 -12.16 2.98 11.71
N GLU A 119 -11.91 1.98 12.54
CA GLU A 119 -11.59 2.14 13.96
C GLU A 119 -10.11 2.43 14.21
N VAL A 120 -9.28 2.35 13.16
CA VAL A 120 -7.83 2.61 13.21
C VAL A 120 -7.44 3.71 12.23
N PRO A 121 -6.30 4.39 12.42
CA PRO A 121 -5.81 5.37 11.47
C PRO A 121 -5.73 4.83 10.04
N VAL A 122 -6.19 5.61 9.06
CA VAL A 122 -6.13 5.25 7.64
C VAL A 122 -5.01 6.02 6.95
N ILE A 123 -4.13 5.29 6.28
CA ILE A 123 -2.98 5.79 5.55
C ILE A 123 -3.26 5.65 4.05
N VAL A 124 -3.33 6.77 3.35
CA VAL A 124 -3.43 6.76 1.88
C VAL A 124 -2.06 6.50 1.29
N LYS A 125 -1.96 5.56 0.36
CA LYS A 125 -0.70 5.29 -0.34
C LYS A 125 -0.91 5.08 -1.84
N GLU A 126 0.14 5.34 -2.55
CA GLU A 126 0.33 4.92 -3.92
C GLU A 126 1.30 3.73 -3.96
N THR A 127 1.43 3.08 -5.10
CA THR A 127 2.21 1.83 -5.22
C THR A 127 3.50 2.00 -6.02
N GLY A 128 4.05 3.20 -6.05
CA GLY A 128 5.34 3.50 -6.67
C GLY A 128 5.30 4.55 -7.79
N CYS A 129 4.15 5.21 -7.99
CA CYS A 129 4.02 6.33 -8.92
C CYS A 129 4.01 7.70 -8.24
N GLY A 130 3.98 7.74 -6.89
CA GLY A 130 3.98 8.98 -6.13
C GLY A 130 2.65 9.74 -6.19
N MET A 131 2.58 10.82 -5.42
CA MET A 131 1.42 11.71 -5.36
C MET A 131 1.85 13.15 -5.58
N ALA A 132 1.08 13.88 -6.39
CA ALA A 132 1.25 15.32 -6.58
C ALA A 132 0.61 16.10 -5.42
N ALA A 133 1.05 17.35 -5.23
CA ALA A 133 0.51 18.26 -4.22
C ALA A 133 -1.01 18.41 -4.32
N GLU A 134 -1.56 18.46 -5.54
CA GLU A 134 -3.00 18.59 -5.78
C GLU A 134 -3.78 17.37 -5.30
N GLN A 135 -3.22 16.18 -5.51
CA GLN A 135 -3.83 14.92 -5.04
C GLN A 135 -3.83 14.86 -3.52
N ILE A 136 -2.73 15.24 -2.88
CA ILE A 136 -2.62 15.30 -1.42
C ILE A 136 -3.64 16.32 -0.87
N LYS A 137 -3.73 17.52 -1.45
CA LYS A 137 -4.74 18.53 -1.07
C LYS A 137 -6.16 17.99 -1.15
N GLN A 138 -6.47 17.28 -2.22
CA GLN A 138 -7.78 16.65 -2.39
C GLN A 138 -8.06 15.63 -1.29
N MET A 139 -7.10 14.78 -0.96
CA MET A 139 -7.23 13.79 0.12
C MET A 139 -7.39 14.47 1.50
N LEU A 140 -6.69 15.57 1.76
CA LEU A 140 -6.86 16.35 2.99
C LEU A 140 -8.30 16.89 3.13
N VAL A 141 -8.90 17.36 2.03
CA VAL A 141 -10.31 17.84 2.02
C VAL A 141 -11.27 16.69 2.36
N PHE A 142 -10.94 15.44 1.97
CA PHE A 142 -11.72 14.25 2.35
C PHE A 142 -11.47 13.79 3.79
N GLY A 143 -10.56 14.42 4.54
CA GLY A 143 -10.28 14.12 5.93
C GLY A 143 -9.09 13.17 6.17
N PHE A 144 -8.38 12.76 5.13
CA PHE A 144 -7.16 11.96 5.29
C PHE A 144 -6.03 12.81 5.85
N THR A 145 -5.30 12.28 6.82
CA THR A 145 -4.18 12.97 7.48
C THR A 145 -2.87 12.18 7.43
N TRP A 146 -2.90 10.94 6.98
CA TRP A 146 -1.73 10.06 6.91
C TRP A 146 -1.47 9.65 5.47
N PHE A 147 -0.24 9.83 5.01
CA PHE A 147 0.18 9.56 3.64
C PHE A 147 1.46 8.75 3.59
N ASP A 148 1.47 7.69 2.79
CA ASP A 148 2.66 6.99 2.36
C ASP A 148 3.05 7.53 0.98
N ILE A 149 4.15 8.26 0.93
CA ILE A 149 4.57 9.06 -0.23
C ILE A 149 5.54 8.33 -1.17
N GLY A 150 5.55 7.00 -1.12
CA GLY A 150 6.35 6.19 -2.03
C GLY A 150 6.11 6.55 -3.49
N GLY A 151 7.18 6.95 -4.20
CA GLY A 151 7.12 7.41 -5.58
C GLY A 151 8.05 6.64 -6.52
N ALA A 152 8.17 7.12 -7.75
CA ALA A 152 9.04 6.53 -8.75
C ALA A 152 10.51 6.55 -8.31
N GLY A 153 11.24 5.47 -8.65
CA GLY A 153 12.65 5.28 -8.28
C GLY A 153 12.93 3.96 -7.56
N GLY A 154 11.88 3.30 -7.03
CA GLY A 154 11.93 1.96 -6.45
C GLY A 154 11.34 0.90 -7.36
N THR A 155 10.51 0.01 -6.79
CA THR A 155 9.78 -1.02 -7.52
C THR A 155 8.78 -0.38 -8.47
N ASN A 156 8.81 -0.79 -9.73
CA ASN A 156 7.92 -0.29 -10.78
C ASN A 156 6.90 -1.37 -11.14
N PHE A 157 5.75 -1.37 -10.48
CA PHE A 157 4.70 -2.35 -10.70
C PHE A 157 4.15 -2.33 -12.13
N PRO A 158 3.86 -1.18 -12.77
CA PRO A 158 3.47 -1.15 -14.18
C PRO A 158 4.48 -1.85 -15.12
N ALA A 159 5.78 -1.67 -14.87
CA ALA A 159 6.81 -2.34 -15.66
C ALA A 159 6.86 -3.86 -15.41
N ILE A 160 6.62 -4.29 -14.17
CA ILE A 160 6.54 -5.71 -13.82
C ILE A 160 5.33 -6.35 -14.49
N GLU A 161 4.16 -5.72 -14.39
CA GLU A 161 2.92 -6.22 -15.00
C GLU A 161 3.04 -6.30 -16.53
N ALA A 162 3.61 -5.27 -17.16
CA ALA A 162 3.84 -5.30 -18.60
C ALA A 162 4.66 -6.52 -19.04
N LYS A 163 5.66 -6.92 -18.25
CA LYS A 163 6.50 -8.08 -18.55
C LYS A 163 5.79 -9.44 -18.41
N ARG A 164 4.68 -9.49 -17.66
CA ARG A 164 3.89 -10.74 -17.53
C ARG A 164 3.19 -11.12 -18.82
N PHE A 165 2.84 -10.15 -19.67
CA PHE A 165 1.95 -10.35 -20.80
C PHE A 165 2.54 -9.96 -22.16
N THR A 166 3.58 -9.14 -22.18
CA THR A 166 4.19 -8.66 -23.43
C THR A 166 5.67 -8.35 -23.24
N SER A 167 6.43 -8.45 -24.31
CA SER A 167 7.82 -7.98 -24.36
C SER A 167 7.93 -6.47 -24.59
N GLN A 168 6.81 -5.80 -24.90
CA GLN A 168 6.79 -4.35 -25.14
C GLN A 168 6.79 -3.57 -23.85
N LYS A 169 7.48 -2.44 -23.83
CA LYS A 169 7.41 -1.49 -22.71
C LYS A 169 6.04 -0.82 -22.67
N SER A 170 5.41 -0.82 -21.51
CA SER A 170 4.23 0.00 -21.29
C SER A 170 4.65 1.47 -21.14
N VAL A 171 3.91 2.37 -21.75
CA VAL A 171 4.08 3.83 -21.55
C VAL A 171 3.92 4.20 -20.06
N LEU A 172 3.05 3.48 -19.35
CA LEU A 172 2.83 3.67 -17.92
C LEU A 172 4.02 3.21 -17.04
N ALA A 173 4.97 2.46 -17.61
CA ALA A 173 6.20 2.12 -16.90
C ALA A 173 7.13 3.34 -16.67
N GLU A 174 6.93 4.41 -17.41
CA GLU A 174 7.65 5.68 -17.23
C GLU A 174 6.81 6.73 -16.50
N TRP A 175 5.59 6.36 -16.11
CA TRP A 175 4.67 7.23 -15.37
C TRP A 175 5.09 7.37 -13.92
N GLY A 176 4.92 8.57 -13.39
CA GLY A 176 5.02 8.82 -11.94
C GLY A 176 5.92 9.99 -11.59
N ILE A 177 5.83 10.36 -10.32
CA ILE A 177 6.63 11.41 -9.68
C ILE A 177 7.64 10.69 -8.77
N ASN A 178 8.91 11.05 -8.83
CA ASN A 178 9.89 10.42 -7.97
C ASN A 178 9.66 10.76 -6.49
N THR A 179 10.09 9.87 -5.59
CA THR A 179 9.85 9.98 -4.16
C THR A 179 10.34 11.31 -3.58
N ALA A 180 11.50 11.81 -4.01
CA ALA A 180 12.05 13.08 -3.53
C ALA A 180 11.15 14.27 -3.89
N LYS A 181 10.61 14.28 -5.12
CA LYS A 181 9.67 15.31 -5.54
C LYS A 181 8.33 15.18 -4.83
N THR A 182 7.78 13.97 -4.71
CA THR A 182 6.56 13.71 -3.92
C THR A 182 6.71 14.21 -2.48
N LEU A 183 7.84 13.95 -1.84
CA LEU A 183 8.15 14.44 -0.50
C LEU A 183 8.12 15.96 -0.43
N THR A 184 8.78 16.63 -1.37
CA THR A 184 8.82 18.10 -1.42
C THR A 184 7.42 18.69 -1.62
N GLU A 185 6.62 18.11 -2.51
CA GLU A 185 5.25 18.53 -2.77
C GLU A 185 4.35 18.28 -1.56
N ALA A 186 4.44 17.10 -0.94
CA ALA A 186 3.70 16.78 0.28
C ALA A 186 4.04 17.77 1.41
N PHE A 187 5.32 18.06 1.60
CA PHE A 187 5.78 19.02 2.59
C PHE A 187 5.20 20.42 2.36
N SER A 188 5.12 20.88 1.12
CA SER A 188 4.57 22.19 0.78
C SER A 188 3.08 22.34 1.13
N VAL A 189 2.35 21.21 1.18
CA VAL A 189 0.91 21.16 1.45
C VAL A 189 0.60 20.89 2.92
N CYS A 190 1.33 19.95 3.52
CA CYS A 190 1.02 19.39 4.83
C CYS A 190 1.86 20.03 5.95
N GLY A 191 2.99 20.64 5.61
CA GLY A 191 3.99 21.05 6.61
C GLY A 191 4.64 19.85 7.32
N LEU A 192 5.35 20.12 8.42
CA LEU A 192 6.06 19.08 9.19
C LEU A 192 5.15 18.19 10.07
N SER A 193 3.89 18.54 10.22
CA SER A 193 2.99 17.88 11.17
C SER A 193 2.36 16.60 10.69
N LEU A 194 2.47 16.30 9.38
CA LEU A 194 1.94 15.07 8.80
C LEU A 194 3.10 14.12 8.54
N ILE A 195 3.08 13.00 9.23
CA ILE A 195 4.13 11.98 9.16
C ILE A 195 4.07 11.30 7.80
N HIS A 196 5.18 11.32 7.12
CA HIS A 196 5.37 10.72 5.82
C HIS A 196 6.11 9.40 5.96
N ILE A 197 5.48 8.35 5.50
CA ILE A 197 6.12 7.07 5.34
C ILE A 197 6.60 7.03 3.89
N SER A 198 7.90 6.90 3.68
CA SER A 198 8.45 6.67 2.35
C SER A 198 8.87 5.22 2.20
N GLU A 199 8.57 4.61 1.07
CA GLU A 199 9.16 3.32 0.75
C GLU A 199 10.68 3.44 0.62
N PRO A 200 11.43 2.45 1.11
CA PRO A 200 12.85 2.41 0.83
C PRO A 200 13.03 2.28 -0.70
N THR A 201 13.67 3.28 -1.25
CA THR A 201 14.13 3.22 -2.62
C THR A 201 14.99 1.98 -2.81
N ARG A 202 14.70 1.24 -3.89
CA ARG A 202 15.56 0.24 -4.53
C ARG A 202 16.63 -0.36 -3.61
N LEU A 203 16.49 -1.60 -3.24
CA LEU A 203 17.66 -2.41 -2.93
C LEU A 203 18.60 -2.27 -4.13
N ALA A 204 19.64 -1.48 -3.98
CA ALA A 204 20.72 -1.50 -4.93
C ALA A 204 21.19 -2.95 -4.98
N LEU A 205 21.08 -3.57 -6.14
CA LEU A 205 21.79 -4.78 -6.42
C LEU A 205 23.27 -4.44 -6.23
N ILE A 206 23.80 -4.79 -5.08
CA ILE A 206 25.23 -4.86 -4.88
C ILE A 206 25.66 -6.09 -5.68
N SER A 207 26.16 -5.83 -6.87
CA SER A 207 26.85 -6.81 -7.70
C SER A 207 28.16 -7.22 -7.03
#